data_3d616ede1a0031e83a533f0f32435569
#
_entry.id   3d616ede1a0031e83a533f0f32435569
#
_cell.length_a   1.000
_cell.length_b   1.000
_cell.length_c   1.000
_cell.angle_alpha   90.00
_cell.angle_beta   90.00
_cell.angle_gamma   90.00
#
_symmetry.space_group_name_H-M   'P 1'
#
loop_
_entity.id
_entity.type
_entity.pdbx_description
1 polymer ?
#
loop_
_entity_poly.entity_id
_entity_poly.type
_entity_poly.pdbx_seq_one_letter_code
_entity_poly.pdbx_strand_id
1 'polypeptide(L)'
;MYSILTSGKIFALVTTLSGLIFGIAATAIASDSPATLAQTLQQEKPKEQAKVVEDNSFKFQLQGCQRTSKNVTCSLLITNLAEKDRQVIIWSSRSFDFSGNEYIFQSAQIGKSQSTGYSAARTVLLSSIPIKASVSYELPRPVTQLAAIEITYGSNERSKVVFRDVPIVRSK
;
A
#
# COMPACT_ATOMS: atom_id res chain seq x y z
N MET A 1 -26.38 15.70 -32.33
CA MET A 1 -25.65 15.62 -33.59
C MET A 1 -24.24 16.07 -33.33
N TYR A 2 -23.33 15.15 -33.27
CA TYR A 2 -22.03 15.05 -33.91
C TYR A 2 -21.27 13.87 -33.27
N SER A 3 -21.23 12.78 -34.02
CA SER A 3 -20.32 11.65 -33.81
C SER A 3 -18.91 12.08 -34.27
N ILE A 4 -17.88 11.66 -33.56
CA ILE A 4 -16.57 11.39 -34.18
C ILE A 4 -16.00 10.11 -33.55
N LEU A 5 -15.99 9.08 -34.40
CA LEU A 5 -15.14 7.88 -34.32
C LEU A 5 -13.73 8.22 -34.80
N THR A 6 -12.72 7.72 -34.13
CA THR A 6 -11.41 7.35 -34.73
C THR A 6 -10.77 6.32 -33.80
N SER A 7 -10.78 5.07 -34.13
CA SER A 7 -9.85 4.32 -35.01
C SER A 7 -8.42 4.24 -34.47
N GLY A 8 -8.05 3.13 -33.86
CA GLY A 8 -7.16 2.08 -34.31
C GLY A 8 -5.68 2.40 -34.26
N LYS A 9 -4.91 1.57 -33.50
CA LYS A 9 -3.67 0.99 -34.01
C LYS A 9 -3.22 -0.18 -33.11
N ILE A 10 -3.38 -1.34 -33.66
CA ILE A 10 -2.75 -2.62 -33.30
C ILE A 10 -1.27 -2.51 -33.70
N PHE A 11 -0.35 -2.77 -32.78
CA PHE A 11 1.02 -3.14 -33.14
C PHE A 11 1.31 -4.51 -32.51
N ALA A 12 1.24 -5.50 -33.38
CA ALA A 12 1.86 -6.80 -33.18
C ALA A 12 3.34 -6.67 -33.60
N LEU A 13 4.26 -7.06 -32.75
CA LEU A 13 5.64 -7.29 -33.12
C LEU A 13 6.07 -8.65 -32.62
N VAL A 14 6.08 -9.56 -33.57
CA VAL A 14 6.68 -10.89 -33.51
C VAL A 14 8.16 -10.72 -33.82
N THR A 15 9.07 -11.23 -33.01
CA THR A 15 10.44 -11.52 -33.45
C THR A 15 10.92 -12.84 -32.86
N THR A 16 11.16 -13.68 -33.79
CA THR A 16 11.78 -14.98 -33.91
C THR A 16 13.16 -15.11 -33.24
N LEU A 17 13.36 -16.25 -32.57
CA LEU A 17 14.30 -17.33 -32.85
C LEU A 17 15.74 -16.96 -33.25
N SER A 18 16.70 -17.38 -32.44
CA SER A 18 17.93 -18.03 -32.93
C SER A 18 18.63 -18.79 -31.82
N GLY A 19 18.70 -20.08 -32.00
CA GLY A 19 19.51 -20.99 -31.22
C GLY A 19 20.98 -20.93 -31.63
N LEU A 20 21.84 -21.29 -30.69
CA LEU A 20 23.20 -21.72 -30.97
C LEU A 20 23.63 -22.76 -29.93
N ILE A 21 23.77 -23.97 -30.44
CA ILE A 21 24.36 -25.13 -29.80
C ILE A 21 25.87 -25.09 -30.07
N PHE A 22 26.68 -25.12 -29.05
CA PHE A 22 28.09 -25.57 -29.06
C PHE A 22 28.41 -25.94 -27.63
N GLY A 23 28.91 -27.04 -27.23
CA GLY A 23 29.92 -27.92 -27.78
C GLY A 23 30.66 -28.47 -26.57
N ILE A 24 30.76 -29.76 -26.49
CA ILE A 24 31.29 -30.61 -25.44
C ILE A 24 32.80 -30.33 -25.24
N ALA A 25 33.27 -30.21 -23.99
CA ALA A 25 34.61 -30.61 -23.61
C ALA A 25 34.61 -31.08 -22.15
N ALA A 26 34.71 -32.38 -22.00
CA ALA A 26 34.99 -33.07 -20.73
C ALA A 26 36.48 -32.89 -20.38
N THR A 27 36.78 -32.33 -19.21
CA THR A 27 38.06 -32.56 -18.55
C THR A 27 37.78 -32.90 -17.09
N ALA A 28 38.02 -34.15 -16.76
CA ALA A 28 38.07 -34.63 -15.40
C ALA A 28 39.38 -34.16 -14.75
N ILE A 29 39.30 -33.50 -13.62
CA ILE A 29 40.42 -33.38 -12.66
C ILE A 29 39.87 -33.53 -11.24
N ALA A 30 40.61 -34.32 -10.48
CA ALA A 30 40.41 -34.88 -9.16
C ALA A 30 40.01 -33.93 -8.03
N SER A 31 39.23 -34.52 -7.14
CA SER A 31 39.25 -34.44 -5.66
C SER A 31 39.86 -33.21 -5.01
N ASP A 32 38.98 -32.40 -4.43
CA ASP A 32 39.22 -31.82 -3.12
C ASP A 32 37.91 -31.54 -2.44
N SER A 33 37.86 -31.81 -1.13
CA SER A 33 36.68 -31.84 -0.28
C SER A 33 35.84 -30.54 -0.35
N PRO A 34 34.51 -30.68 -0.45
CA PRO A 34 33.66 -29.50 -0.32
C PRO A 34 33.55 -29.13 1.16
N ALA A 35 34.17 -28.03 1.54
CA ALA A 35 33.74 -27.28 2.70
C ALA A 35 32.28 -26.88 2.45
N THR A 36 31.38 -27.49 3.19
CA THR A 36 29.94 -27.21 3.20
C THR A 36 29.76 -25.78 3.71
N LEU A 37 29.77 -24.83 2.80
CA LEU A 37 29.21 -23.50 3.03
C LEU A 37 27.71 -23.68 3.17
N ALA A 38 27.25 -23.85 4.42
CA ALA A 38 25.86 -23.68 4.77
C ALA A 38 25.47 -22.24 4.42
N GLN A 39 25.01 -22.04 3.18
CA GLN A 39 24.29 -20.82 2.82
C GLN A 39 23.04 -20.81 3.67
N THR A 40 23.08 -20.07 4.76
CA THR A 40 21.92 -19.63 5.52
C THR A 40 21.06 -18.85 4.53
N LEU A 41 20.09 -19.52 3.91
CA LEU A 41 19.00 -18.88 3.20
C LEU A 41 18.27 -18.03 4.25
N GLN A 42 18.70 -16.79 4.40
CA GLN A 42 17.89 -15.79 5.06
C GLN A 42 16.62 -15.68 4.20
N GLN A 43 15.60 -16.38 4.63
CA GLN A 43 14.26 -16.28 4.10
C GLN A 43 13.81 -14.85 4.35
N GLU A 44 14.08 -13.98 3.39
CA GLU A 44 13.58 -12.60 3.37
C GLU A 44 12.06 -12.71 3.47
N LYS A 45 11.54 -12.33 4.65
CA LYS A 45 10.10 -12.25 4.89
C LYS A 45 9.50 -11.44 3.73
N PRO A 46 8.49 -11.97 3.02
CA PRO A 46 7.89 -11.28 1.89
C PRO A 46 7.54 -9.86 2.31
N LYS A 47 8.17 -8.89 1.70
CA LYS A 47 7.90 -7.47 1.93
C LYS A 47 6.49 -7.26 1.39
N GLU A 48 5.51 -7.26 2.29
CA GLU A 48 4.11 -7.03 1.95
C GLU A 48 4.04 -5.75 1.10
N GLN A 49 3.62 -5.91 -0.15
CA GLN A 49 3.60 -4.81 -1.10
C GLN A 49 2.67 -3.73 -0.57
N ALA A 50 3.21 -2.57 -0.28
CA ALA A 50 2.44 -1.43 0.19
C ALA A 50 1.35 -1.10 -0.84
N LYS A 51 0.09 -1.12 -0.41
CA LYS A 51 -1.05 -0.78 -1.27
C LYS A 51 -1.05 0.71 -1.53
N VAL A 52 -1.10 1.10 -2.80
CA VAL A 52 -1.03 2.50 -3.24
C VAL A 52 -2.33 2.88 -3.94
N VAL A 53 -2.87 4.03 -3.59
CA VAL A 53 -4.01 4.66 -4.26
C VAL A 53 -3.65 6.13 -4.52
N GLU A 54 -3.87 6.59 -5.74
CA GLU A 54 -3.71 8.00 -6.11
C GLU A 54 -5.07 8.59 -6.42
N ASP A 55 -5.36 9.75 -5.83
CA ASP A 55 -6.59 10.49 -6.05
C ASP A 55 -6.35 11.99 -5.81
N ASN A 56 -6.91 12.85 -6.67
CA ASN A 56 -6.81 14.32 -6.59
C ASN A 56 -5.39 14.86 -6.38
N SER A 57 -4.39 14.28 -7.05
CA SER A 57 -2.97 14.61 -6.89
C SER A 57 -2.43 14.35 -5.48
N PHE A 58 -3.05 13.46 -4.72
CA PHE A 58 -2.48 12.87 -3.52
C PHE A 58 -2.21 11.39 -3.76
N LYS A 59 -1.08 10.94 -3.25
CA LYS A 59 -0.72 9.51 -3.20
C LYS A 59 -0.84 9.01 -1.77
N PHE A 60 -1.67 8.02 -1.58
CA PHE A 60 -1.86 7.32 -0.31
C PHE A 60 -1.20 5.95 -0.41
N GLN A 61 -0.27 5.68 0.47
CA GLN A 61 0.44 4.40 0.53
C GLN A 61 0.20 3.75 1.89
N LEU A 62 -0.60 2.69 1.93
CA LEU A 62 -0.83 1.91 3.14
C LEU A 62 0.42 1.09 3.46
N GLN A 63 0.97 1.28 4.65
CA GLN A 63 2.17 0.58 5.14
C GLN A 63 1.82 -0.72 5.87
N GLY A 64 0.58 -0.84 6.34
CA GLY A 64 0.06 -2.01 7.04
C GLY A 64 -0.78 -1.62 8.25
N CYS A 65 -1.48 -2.63 8.82
CA CYS A 65 -2.29 -2.49 10.01
C CYS A 65 -1.74 -3.39 11.12
N GLN A 66 -1.54 -2.82 12.31
CA GLN A 66 -1.04 -3.54 13.48
C GLN A 66 -2.07 -3.55 14.59
N ARG A 67 -2.22 -4.70 15.24
CA ARG A 67 -3.13 -4.89 16.36
C ARG A 67 -2.40 -4.88 17.70
N THR A 68 -2.90 -4.04 18.60
CA THR A 68 -2.53 -4.06 20.02
C THR A 68 -3.81 -4.23 20.83
N SER A 69 -4.06 -5.44 21.37
CA SER A 69 -5.31 -5.80 22.06
C SER A 69 -6.54 -5.70 21.14
N LYS A 70 -7.47 -4.80 21.42
CA LYS A 70 -8.64 -4.51 20.58
C LYS A 70 -8.35 -3.41 19.55
N ASN A 71 -7.33 -2.59 19.77
CA ASN A 71 -7.02 -1.48 18.88
C ASN A 71 -6.21 -1.97 17.68
N VAL A 72 -6.62 -1.53 16.51
CA VAL A 72 -5.92 -1.74 15.23
C VAL A 72 -5.55 -0.39 14.66
N THR A 73 -4.26 -0.16 14.46
CA THR A 73 -3.73 1.08 13.88
C THR A 73 -3.18 0.78 12.48
N CYS A 74 -3.72 1.45 11.49
CA CYS A 74 -3.27 1.38 10.10
C CYS A 74 -2.40 2.59 9.79
N SER A 75 -1.17 2.34 9.39
CA SER A 75 -0.16 3.35 9.08
C SER A 75 -0.14 3.64 7.58
N LEU A 76 -0.01 4.91 7.23
CA LEU A 76 -0.01 5.40 5.86
C LEU A 76 1.14 6.40 5.64
N LEU A 77 1.56 6.52 4.38
CA LEU A 77 2.27 7.70 3.88
C LEU A 77 1.34 8.45 2.93
N ILE A 78 1.25 9.76 3.09
CA ILE A 78 0.49 10.63 2.19
C ILE A 78 1.48 11.61 1.55
N THR A 79 1.49 11.64 0.22
CA THR A 79 2.34 12.54 -0.58
C THR A 79 1.46 13.45 -1.41
N ASN A 80 1.75 14.72 -1.40
CA ASN A 80 1.16 15.69 -2.32
C ASN A 80 1.93 15.65 -3.64
N LEU A 81 1.27 15.26 -4.72
CA LEU A 81 1.87 15.15 -6.06
C LEU A 81 1.75 16.45 -6.88
N ALA A 82 1.04 17.46 -6.35
CA ALA A 82 0.96 18.76 -7.00
C ALA A 82 2.24 19.58 -6.78
N GLU A 83 2.53 20.51 -7.67
CA GLU A 83 3.71 21.39 -7.59
C GLU A 83 3.66 22.37 -6.39
N LYS A 84 2.47 22.68 -5.89
CA LYS A 84 2.25 23.60 -4.77
C LYS A 84 1.91 22.85 -3.49
N ASP A 85 2.29 23.44 -2.38
CA ASP A 85 1.88 22.97 -1.06
C ASP A 85 0.37 22.98 -0.93
N ARG A 86 -0.20 21.93 -0.34
CA ARG A 86 -1.66 21.80 -0.20
C ARG A 86 -2.04 21.34 1.19
N GLN A 87 -3.12 21.92 1.70
CA GLN A 87 -3.73 21.40 2.92
C GLN A 87 -4.43 20.08 2.63
N VAL A 88 -4.25 19.12 3.53
CA VAL A 88 -5.03 17.89 3.58
C VAL A 88 -5.66 17.73 4.95
N ILE A 89 -6.89 17.26 4.96
CA ILE A 89 -7.70 17.01 6.15
C ILE A 89 -8.19 15.57 6.06
N ILE A 90 -7.94 14.76 7.08
CA ILE A 90 -8.61 13.47 7.24
C ILE A 90 -9.87 13.73 8.06
N TRP A 91 -11.03 13.64 7.41
CA TRP A 91 -12.33 13.93 8.01
C TRP A 91 -12.88 12.76 8.80
N SER A 92 -12.77 11.56 8.23
CA SER A 92 -13.25 10.33 8.84
C SER A 92 -12.60 9.13 8.17
N SER A 93 -12.68 8.00 8.84
CA SER A 93 -12.33 6.72 8.25
C SER A 93 -13.27 5.64 8.80
N ARG A 94 -13.52 4.62 8.00
CA ARG A 94 -14.26 3.44 8.41
C ARG A 94 -13.63 2.20 7.79
N SER A 95 -13.76 1.10 8.47
CA SER A 95 -13.29 -0.18 7.96
C SER A 95 -14.41 -1.21 7.97
N PHE A 96 -14.28 -2.21 7.11
CA PHE A 96 -15.25 -3.29 6.96
C PHE A 96 -14.53 -4.62 7.06
N ASP A 97 -15.11 -5.58 7.75
CA ASP A 97 -14.65 -6.96 7.72
C ASP A 97 -15.36 -7.75 6.58
N PHE A 98 -14.93 -9.00 6.38
CA PHE A 98 -15.54 -9.86 5.36
C PHE A 98 -16.95 -10.35 5.71
N SER A 99 -17.41 -10.13 6.94
CA SER A 99 -18.79 -10.40 7.38
C SER A 99 -19.70 -9.21 7.13
N GLY A 100 -19.18 -8.09 6.63
CA GLY A 100 -19.93 -6.87 6.35
C GLY A 100 -20.12 -5.96 7.57
N ASN A 101 -19.45 -6.23 8.70
CA ASN A 101 -19.51 -5.34 9.85
C ASN A 101 -18.69 -4.08 9.55
N GLU A 102 -19.25 -2.91 9.92
CA GLU A 102 -18.61 -1.61 9.82
C GLU A 102 -18.01 -1.18 11.16
N TYR A 103 -16.81 -0.63 11.12
CA TYR A 103 -16.09 -0.09 12.27
C TYR A 103 -15.66 1.34 11.98
N ILE A 104 -16.09 2.26 12.83
CA ILE A 104 -15.76 3.69 12.73
C ILE A 104 -14.40 3.92 13.41
N PHE A 105 -13.61 4.83 12.85
CA PHE A 105 -12.30 5.18 13.42
C PHE A 105 -12.43 5.82 14.81
N GLN A 106 -11.47 5.53 15.68
CA GLN A 106 -11.35 6.12 17.01
C GLN A 106 -10.48 7.37 17.01
N SER A 107 -9.43 7.34 16.18
CA SER A 107 -8.51 8.47 16.02
C SER A 107 -7.87 8.46 14.64
N ALA A 108 -7.46 9.65 14.20
CA ALA A 108 -6.63 9.84 13.04
C ALA A 108 -5.47 10.77 13.37
N GLN A 109 -4.32 10.54 12.75
CA GLN A 109 -3.15 11.39 12.87
C GLN A 109 -2.57 11.65 11.47
N ILE A 110 -2.07 12.86 11.25
CA ILE A 110 -1.28 13.22 10.09
C ILE A 110 -0.16 14.18 10.51
N GLY A 111 1.10 13.76 10.36
CA GLY A 111 2.25 14.46 10.93
C GLY A 111 2.10 14.61 12.45
N LYS A 112 2.08 15.85 12.92
CA LYS A 112 1.88 16.19 14.36
C LYS A 112 0.42 16.44 14.73
N SER A 113 -0.48 16.56 13.75
CA SER A 113 -1.91 16.82 13.99
C SER A 113 -2.60 15.51 14.30
N GLN A 114 -3.33 15.48 15.41
CA GLN A 114 -4.11 14.33 15.84
C GLN A 114 -5.55 14.74 16.06
N SER A 115 -6.46 13.83 15.78
CA SER A 115 -7.89 13.96 16.06
C SER A 115 -8.41 12.72 16.77
N THR A 116 -9.43 12.91 17.58
CA THR A 116 -10.18 11.85 18.25
C THR A 116 -11.68 12.10 18.07
N GLY A 117 -12.45 11.01 17.93
CA GLY A 117 -13.89 11.12 17.74
C GLY A 117 -14.26 11.84 16.44
N TYR A 118 -15.08 12.88 16.52
CA TYR A 118 -15.63 13.58 15.35
C TYR A 118 -14.76 14.74 14.84
N SER A 119 -13.60 14.98 15.43
CA SER A 119 -12.69 16.03 14.94
C SER A 119 -11.89 15.54 13.75
N ALA A 120 -11.33 16.46 12.95
CA ALA A 120 -10.53 16.16 11.79
C ALA A 120 -9.03 16.42 12.05
N ALA A 121 -8.16 15.50 11.62
CA ALA A 121 -6.72 15.73 11.61
C ALA A 121 -6.34 16.49 10.32
N ARG A 122 -5.58 17.58 10.44
CA ARG A 122 -5.21 18.44 9.30
C ARG A 122 -3.75 18.85 9.33
N THR A 123 -3.15 18.97 8.14
CA THR A 123 -1.80 19.51 7.99
C THR A 123 -1.62 20.10 6.57
N VAL A 124 -0.53 20.85 6.37
CA VAL A 124 -0.08 21.24 5.03
C VAL A 124 0.97 20.22 4.58
N LEU A 125 0.76 19.65 3.39
CA LEU A 125 1.71 18.77 2.72
C LEU A 125 2.55 19.59 1.75
N LEU A 126 3.84 19.59 1.96
CA LEU A 126 4.80 20.11 0.99
C LEU A 126 4.76 19.27 -0.28
N SER A 127 5.03 19.90 -1.43
CA SER A 127 5.09 19.19 -2.72
C SER A 127 6.09 18.04 -2.66
N SER A 128 5.67 16.87 -3.12
CA SER A 128 6.49 15.65 -3.26
C SER A 128 7.11 15.06 -1.97
N ILE A 129 6.80 15.64 -0.79
CA ILE A 129 7.32 15.13 0.50
C ILE A 129 6.27 14.24 1.16
N PRO A 130 6.59 12.93 1.40
CA PRO A 130 5.67 12.04 2.10
C PRO A 130 5.59 12.35 3.59
N ILE A 131 4.40 12.41 4.13
CA ILE A 131 4.12 12.58 5.56
C ILE A 131 3.45 11.34 6.12
N LYS A 132 3.86 10.92 7.32
CA LYS A 132 3.23 9.81 8.04
C LYS A 132 1.84 10.19 8.50
N ALA A 133 0.90 9.28 8.30
CA ALA A 133 -0.45 9.35 8.81
C ALA A 133 -0.86 8.00 9.41
N SER A 134 -1.88 7.99 10.25
CA SER A 134 -2.47 6.77 10.77
C SER A 134 -3.94 6.96 11.08
N VAL A 135 -4.67 5.84 11.03
CA VAL A 135 -6.06 5.74 11.49
C VAL A 135 -6.17 4.54 12.41
N SER A 136 -6.92 4.67 13.51
CA SER A 136 -7.08 3.62 14.50
C SER A 136 -8.54 3.25 14.67
N TYR A 137 -8.79 1.96 14.86
CA TYR A 137 -10.12 1.35 15.04
C TYR A 137 -10.13 0.45 16.26
N GLU A 138 -11.28 0.30 16.88
CA GLU A 138 -11.52 -0.77 17.84
C GLU A 138 -12.20 -1.93 17.11
N LEU A 139 -11.51 -3.08 17.04
CA LEU A 139 -11.98 -4.26 16.31
C LEU A 139 -12.03 -5.50 17.24
N PRO A 140 -13.06 -6.35 17.10
CA PRO A 140 -13.09 -7.63 17.78
C PRO A 140 -11.84 -8.48 17.47
N ARG A 141 -11.37 -9.26 18.46
CA ARG A 141 -10.16 -10.08 18.33
C ARG A 141 -10.19 -11.08 17.16
N PRO A 142 -11.33 -11.71 16.80
CA PRO A 142 -11.39 -12.65 15.68
C PRO A 142 -11.12 -12.03 14.32
N VAL A 143 -11.30 -10.70 14.16
CA VAL A 143 -11.05 -10.01 12.86
C VAL A 143 -9.54 -9.92 12.65
N THR A 144 -9.01 -10.71 11.73
CA THR A 144 -7.57 -10.75 11.37
C THR A 144 -7.26 -10.08 10.05
N GLN A 145 -8.30 -9.69 9.30
CA GLN A 145 -8.20 -9.04 8.00
C GLN A 145 -9.40 -8.14 7.80
N LEU A 146 -9.21 -7.01 7.12
CA LEU A 146 -10.26 -6.11 6.70
C LEU A 146 -10.53 -6.28 5.21
N ALA A 147 -11.80 -6.36 4.85
CA ALA A 147 -12.25 -6.36 3.47
C ALA A 147 -11.98 -5.01 2.81
N ALA A 148 -12.16 -3.91 3.57
CA ALA A 148 -11.85 -2.56 3.10
C ALA A 148 -11.54 -1.60 4.26
N ILE A 149 -10.73 -0.59 3.94
CA ILE A 149 -10.57 0.64 4.71
C ILE A 149 -10.92 1.80 3.78
N GLU A 150 -11.91 2.60 4.15
CA GLU A 150 -12.29 3.83 3.47
C GLU A 150 -11.80 5.02 4.28
N ILE A 151 -11.08 5.95 3.65
CA ILE A 151 -10.62 7.20 4.27
C ILE A 151 -11.25 8.35 3.50
N THR A 152 -12.04 9.17 4.19
CA THR A 152 -12.58 10.42 3.65
C THR A 152 -11.62 11.54 3.97
N TYR A 153 -11.14 12.19 2.93
CA TYR A 153 -10.12 13.24 3.02
C TYR A 153 -10.46 14.42 2.10
N GLY A 154 -9.67 15.48 2.17
CA GLY A 154 -9.75 16.62 1.26
C GLY A 154 -9.33 17.91 1.91
N SER A 155 -9.55 19.03 1.23
CA SER A 155 -9.41 20.38 1.77
C SER A 155 -10.77 21.09 1.79
N ASN A 156 -11.28 21.47 0.63
CA ASN A 156 -12.58 22.12 0.46
C ASN A 156 -13.66 21.09 0.03
N GLU A 157 -13.26 20.11 -0.75
CA GLU A 157 -14.11 19.01 -1.20
C GLU A 157 -13.71 17.70 -0.54
N ARG A 158 -14.68 16.85 -0.29
CA ARG A 158 -14.47 15.54 0.30
C ARG A 158 -14.29 14.49 -0.78
N SER A 159 -13.18 13.80 -0.73
CA SER A 159 -12.85 12.65 -1.57
C SER A 159 -12.68 11.41 -0.72
N LYS A 160 -12.60 10.26 -1.36
CA LYS A 160 -12.47 8.97 -0.68
C LYS A 160 -11.40 8.13 -1.34
N VAL A 161 -10.55 7.53 -0.53
CA VAL A 161 -9.66 6.45 -0.96
C VAL A 161 -10.05 5.16 -0.26
N VAL A 162 -9.91 4.04 -0.96
CA VAL A 162 -10.30 2.72 -0.45
C VAL A 162 -9.14 1.75 -0.65
N PHE A 163 -8.71 1.13 0.45
CA PHE A 163 -7.80 -0.01 0.44
C PHE A 163 -8.58 -1.28 0.69
N ARG A 164 -8.35 -2.31 -0.11
CA ARG A 164 -9.06 -3.60 0.00
C ARG A 164 -8.12 -4.70 0.48
N ASP A 165 -8.71 -5.76 1.07
CA ASP A 165 -8.00 -6.98 1.48
C ASP A 165 -6.78 -6.71 2.38
N VAL A 166 -7.00 -5.92 3.44
CA VAL A 166 -5.93 -5.43 4.31
C VAL A 166 -5.70 -6.39 5.49
N PRO A 167 -4.55 -7.08 5.55
CA PRO A 167 -4.22 -7.95 6.68
C PRO A 167 -3.91 -7.14 7.94
N ILE A 168 -4.22 -7.74 9.09
CA ILE A 168 -3.90 -7.18 10.41
C ILE A 168 -2.81 -8.04 11.05
N VAL A 169 -1.65 -7.45 11.29
CA VAL A 169 -0.53 -8.10 11.95
C VAL A 169 -0.59 -7.85 13.46
N ARG A 170 -0.31 -8.87 14.27
CA ARG A 170 -0.17 -8.67 15.73
C ARG A 170 1.17 -8.02 16.01
N SER A 171 1.17 -6.94 16.81
CA SER A 171 2.42 -6.44 17.38
C SER A 171 2.96 -7.48 18.36
N LYS A 172 4.25 -7.75 18.25
CA LYS A 172 4.98 -8.60 19.21
C LYS A 172 5.10 -7.90 20.55
#